data_d6a604117b60f21726b6207bbb539f62
#
_entry.id   d6a604117b60f21726b6207bbb539f62
#
_cell.length_a   1.000
_cell.length_b   1.000
_cell.length_c   1.000
_cell.angle_alpha   90.00
_cell.angle_beta   90.00
_cell.angle_gamma   90.00
#
_symmetry.space_group_name_H-M   'P 1'
#
loop_
_entity.id
_entity.type
_entity.pdbx_description
1 polymer ?
#
loop_
_entity_poly.entity_id
_entity_poly.type
_entity_poly.pdbx_seq_one_letter_code
_entity_poly.pdbx_strand_id
1 'polypeptide(L)'
;MLPSAWAEISIQNDQQYFGDDGALHIVGEIQNNFNVPLNQIEVQAKLFSNGIMIDTVKTSSMLNTIMPQMKGPFDIVILGNDAKGVDEYSLEISYKLTEPKNQVIDITKSDFSIDNSNNLVITGTVVNHGDITANTVVVVATLYDRNGNVVAVSKTHVEPDYLRADDEAFFFVSVPDKTQSNSVVDYSLVAESEEYTAVPEFPFGSMMLLLSSVSVYVVLTRYSSRVIVNLVSAASPK
;
A
#
# COMPACT_ATOMS: atom_id res chain seq x y z
N MET A 1 0.71 -15.35 -29.39
CA MET A 1 1.19 -14.38 -28.39
C MET A 1 1.34 -15.16 -27.08
N LEU A 2 2.57 -15.29 -26.58
CA LEU A 2 2.77 -15.84 -25.24
C LEU A 2 2.30 -14.78 -24.24
N PRO A 3 1.57 -15.13 -23.17
CA PRO A 3 1.28 -14.18 -22.10
C PRO A 3 2.62 -13.69 -21.56
N SER A 4 2.77 -12.37 -21.38
CA SER A 4 3.89 -11.81 -20.66
C SER A 4 3.86 -12.44 -19.26
N ALA A 5 4.92 -13.15 -18.90
CA ALA A 5 5.09 -13.64 -17.55
C ALA A 5 5.14 -12.37 -16.64
N TRP A 6 4.14 -12.19 -15.81
CA TRP A 6 4.19 -11.17 -14.76
C TRP A 6 5.36 -11.53 -13.85
N ALA A 7 6.18 -10.55 -13.50
CA ALA A 7 7.24 -10.81 -12.54
C ALA A 7 6.60 -11.30 -11.24
N GLU A 8 7.14 -12.38 -10.66
CA GLU A 8 6.63 -12.98 -9.42
C GLU A 8 6.72 -12.03 -8.22
N ILE A 9 7.65 -11.05 -8.29
CA ILE A 9 7.77 -9.93 -7.38
C ILE A 9 8.18 -8.69 -8.20
N SER A 10 7.67 -7.52 -7.84
CA SER A 10 8.03 -6.27 -8.52
C SER A 10 8.02 -5.08 -7.57
N ILE A 11 8.87 -4.10 -7.84
CA ILE A 11 8.76 -2.77 -7.26
C ILE A 11 7.86 -1.95 -8.16
N GLN A 12 6.98 -1.16 -7.55
CA GLN A 12 6.00 -0.33 -8.23
C GLN A 12 5.93 1.04 -7.59
N ASN A 13 5.53 2.03 -8.39
CA ASN A 13 5.15 3.37 -7.92
C ASN A 13 6.26 4.07 -7.13
N ASP A 14 7.53 3.70 -7.39
CA ASP A 14 8.67 4.28 -6.70
C ASP A 14 9.03 5.66 -7.23
N GLN A 15 9.51 6.51 -6.32
CA GLN A 15 10.06 7.82 -6.64
C GLN A 15 11.07 8.26 -5.59
N GLN A 16 11.86 9.29 -5.94
CA GLN A 16 12.76 9.94 -5.00
C GLN A 16 12.34 11.39 -4.74
N TYR A 17 12.59 11.86 -3.52
CA TYR A 17 12.40 13.27 -3.14
C TYR A 17 13.31 13.67 -1.99
N PHE A 18 13.55 14.97 -1.82
CA PHE A 18 14.21 15.51 -0.63
C PHE A 18 13.17 15.87 0.42
N GLY A 19 13.29 15.28 1.60
CA GLY A 19 12.44 15.57 2.75
C GLY A 19 12.78 16.91 3.44
N ASP A 20 11.91 17.31 4.36
CA ASP A 20 12.10 18.51 5.21
C ASP A 20 13.33 18.39 6.11
N ASP A 21 13.77 17.17 6.42
CA ASP A 21 14.99 16.85 7.18
C ASP A 21 16.26 16.98 6.33
N GLY A 22 16.13 17.22 5.02
CA GLY A 22 17.23 17.30 4.07
C GLY A 22 17.79 15.96 3.64
N ALA A 23 17.16 14.85 4.01
CA ALA A 23 17.47 13.52 3.50
C ALA A 23 16.90 13.31 2.10
N LEU A 24 17.54 12.48 1.31
CA LEU A 24 16.97 11.92 0.09
C LEU A 24 16.21 10.64 0.45
N HIS A 25 14.92 10.63 0.17
CA HIS A 25 14.04 9.48 0.31
C HIS A 25 13.83 8.80 -1.04
N ILE A 26 13.91 7.47 -1.06
CA ILE A 26 13.43 6.65 -2.19
C ILE A 26 12.33 5.76 -1.63
N VAL A 27 11.09 6.08 -1.97
CA VAL A 27 9.89 5.40 -1.50
C VAL A 27 9.25 4.58 -2.62
N GLY A 28 8.51 3.55 -2.27
CA GLY A 28 7.82 2.71 -3.25
C GLY A 28 7.12 1.54 -2.59
N GLU A 29 6.59 0.64 -3.39
CA GLU A 29 5.87 -0.55 -2.97
C GLU A 29 6.44 -1.82 -3.61
N ILE A 30 6.46 -2.88 -2.84
CA ILE A 30 6.79 -4.24 -3.28
C ILE A 30 5.47 -4.99 -3.50
N GLN A 31 5.18 -5.39 -4.72
CA GLN A 31 4.02 -6.23 -5.05
C GLN A 31 4.41 -7.70 -4.98
N ASN A 32 3.72 -8.48 -4.15
CA ASN A 32 3.84 -9.93 -4.12
C ASN A 32 2.84 -10.57 -5.10
N ASN A 33 3.33 -11.03 -6.24
CA ASN A 33 2.54 -11.76 -7.24
C ASN A 33 2.65 -13.29 -7.08
N PHE A 34 3.42 -13.79 -6.10
CA PHE A 34 3.44 -15.22 -5.77
C PHE A 34 2.11 -15.66 -5.13
N ASN A 35 1.88 -16.96 -5.12
CA ASN A 35 0.79 -17.61 -4.37
C ASN A 35 1.17 -17.95 -2.92
N VAL A 36 2.35 -17.51 -2.46
CA VAL A 36 2.89 -17.73 -1.12
C VAL A 36 3.36 -16.41 -0.52
N PRO A 37 3.29 -16.26 0.81
CA PRO A 37 3.73 -15.03 1.46
C PRO A 37 5.25 -14.87 1.42
N LEU A 38 5.69 -13.60 1.51
CA LEU A 38 7.08 -13.18 1.61
C LEU A 38 7.37 -12.65 3.00
N ASN A 39 8.56 -12.94 3.52
CA ASN A 39 9.11 -12.30 4.72
C ASN A 39 10.59 -11.95 4.53
N GLN A 40 11.21 -11.32 5.56
CA GLN A 40 12.61 -10.88 5.50
C GLN A 40 12.91 -10.13 4.18
N ILE A 41 12.02 -9.22 3.83
CA ILE A 41 12.05 -8.50 2.57
C ILE A 41 12.96 -7.29 2.74
N GLU A 42 14.01 -7.23 1.92
CA GLU A 42 14.97 -6.14 1.89
C GLU A 42 15.01 -5.54 0.49
N VAL A 43 14.95 -4.22 0.42
CA VAL A 43 15.14 -3.44 -0.81
C VAL A 43 16.52 -2.81 -0.76
N GLN A 44 17.30 -3.00 -1.80
CA GLN A 44 18.62 -2.41 -1.99
C GLN A 44 18.56 -1.39 -3.12
N ALA A 45 18.96 -0.15 -2.85
CA ALA A 45 19.18 0.87 -3.85
C ALA A 45 20.67 0.97 -4.18
N LYS A 46 21.01 0.88 -5.46
CA LYS A 46 22.32 1.31 -5.99
C LYS A 46 22.16 2.73 -6.47
N LEU A 47 22.98 3.63 -5.97
CA LEU A 47 22.94 5.07 -6.20
C LEU A 47 24.01 5.48 -7.20
N PHE A 48 23.65 6.35 -8.13
CA PHE A 48 24.54 6.80 -9.20
C PHE A 48 24.65 8.31 -9.21
N SER A 49 25.83 8.77 -9.64
CA SER A 49 26.11 10.17 -9.97
C SER A 49 26.85 10.23 -11.31
N ASN A 50 26.26 10.91 -12.30
CA ASN A 50 26.80 10.99 -13.67
C ASN A 50 27.11 9.60 -14.27
N GLY A 51 26.24 8.60 -14.02
CA GLY A 51 26.39 7.23 -14.48
C GLY A 51 27.42 6.40 -13.73
N ILE A 52 28.04 6.92 -12.67
CA ILE A 52 28.99 6.21 -11.80
C ILE A 52 28.28 5.82 -10.52
N MET A 53 28.32 4.53 -10.16
CA MET A 53 27.80 4.06 -8.89
C MET A 53 28.63 4.64 -7.73
N ILE A 54 27.97 5.34 -6.83
CA ILE A 54 28.60 6.04 -5.71
C ILE A 54 28.34 5.35 -4.37
N ASP A 55 27.18 4.68 -4.21
CA ASP A 55 26.84 4.01 -2.96
C ASP A 55 25.78 2.91 -3.18
N THR A 56 25.56 2.11 -2.12
CA THR A 56 24.51 1.10 -2.05
C THR A 56 23.89 1.11 -0.66
N VAL A 57 22.59 1.42 -0.59
CA VAL A 57 21.84 1.54 0.66
C VAL A 57 20.73 0.49 0.67
N LYS A 58 20.40 -0.01 1.87
CA LYS A 58 19.36 -1.03 2.06
C LYS A 58 18.36 -0.61 3.11
N THR A 59 17.12 -1.05 2.92
CA THR A 59 16.04 -0.94 3.89
C THR A 59 15.20 -2.22 3.91
N SER A 60 14.51 -2.48 5.00
CA SER A 60 13.48 -3.53 5.04
C SER A 60 12.13 -2.98 4.58
N SER A 61 11.29 -3.84 4.04
CA SER A 61 9.87 -3.50 3.90
C SER A 61 9.29 -3.07 5.25
N MET A 62 8.36 -2.13 5.26
CA MET A 62 7.67 -1.72 6.48
C MET A 62 6.73 -2.81 7.03
N LEU A 63 6.29 -3.73 6.17
CA LEU A 63 5.60 -4.96 6.57
C LEU A 63 6.58 -6.11 6.75
N ASN A 64 6.41 -6.87 7.84
CA ASN A 64 7.19 -8.08 8.10
C ASN A 64 6.78 -9.22 7.16
N THR A 65 5.50 -9.25 6.76
CA THR A 65 4.95 -10.27 5.87
C THR A 65 4.11 -9.63 4.78
N ILE A 66 4.44 -9.88 3.51
CA ILE A 66 3.60 -9.49 2.37
C ILE A 66 2.88 -10.73 1.86
N MET A 67 1.57 -10.80 2.11
CA MET A 67 0.72 -11.90 1.67
C MET A 67 0.55 -11.90 0.15
N PRO A 68 0.12 -13.03 -0.47
CA PRO A 68 -0.19 -13.08 -1.89
C PRO A 68 -1.10 -11.94 -2.35
N GLN A 69 -0.76 -11.30 -3.45
CA GLN A 69 -1.46 -10.16 -4.05
C GLN A 69 -1.47 -8.86 -3.22
N MET A 70 -0.81 -8.85 -2.05
CA MET A 70 -0.64 -7.63 -1.24
C MET A 70 0.62 -6.86 -1.65
N LYS A 71 0.64 -5.61 -1.23
CA LYS A 71 1.78 -4.71 -1.37
C LYS A 71 2.39 -4.40 -0.01
N GLY A 72 3.69 -4.19 0.02
CA GLY A 72 4.43 -3.73 1.21
C GLY A 72 5.27 -2.52 0.85
N PRO A 73 5.06 -1.36 1.51
CA PRO A 73 5.83 -0.17 1.22
C PRO A 73 7.23 -0.22 1.84
N PHE A 74 8.12 0.61 1.28
CA PHE A 74 9.47 0.83 1.79
C PHE A 74 9.84 2.30 1.69
N ASP A 75 10.81 2.71 2.52
CA ASP A 75 11.49 4.01 2.47
C ASP A 75 12.99 3.81 2.68
N ILE A 76 13.78 4.18 1.69
CA ILE A 76 15.25 4.23 1.78
C ILE A 76 15.63 5.67 2.05
N VAL A 77 16.27 5.91 3.20
CA VAL A 77 16.66 7.24 3.65
C VAL A 77 18.18 7.40 3.49
N ILE A 78 18.59 8.36 2.68
CA ILE A 78 19.99 8.69 2.42
C ILE A 78 20.32 10.05 3.05
N LEU A 79 21.26 10.07 3.98
CA LEU A 79 21.62 11.26 4.74
C LEU A 79 22.92 11.91 4.21
N GLY A 80 23.09 13.19 4.50
CA GLY A 80 24.35 13.90 4.34
C GLY A 80 24.68 14.29 2.91
N ASN A 81 25.99 14.34 2.59
CA ASN A 81 26.47 14.83 1.31
C ASN A 81 26.23 13.83 0.16
N ASP A 82 26.13 12.55 0.47
CA ASP A 82 25.90 11.50 -0.51
C ASP A 82 24.51 11.65 -1.18
N ALA A 83 23.52 12.10 -0.40
CA ALA A 83 22.18 12.41 -0.90
C ALA A 83 22.18 13.44 -2.04
N LYS A 84 23.02 14.46 -1.99
CA LYS A 84 23.03 15.57 -2.94
C LYS A 84 23.63 15.21 -4.29
N GLY A 85 24.40 14.15 -4.36
CA GLY A 85 25.09 13.69 -5.57
C GLY A 85 24.30 12.65 -6.36
N VAL A 86 23.18 12.16 -5.84
CA VAL A 86 22.39 11.11 -6.50
C VAL A 86 21.52 11.74 -7.60
N ASP A 87 21.73 11.30 -8.83
CA ASP A 87 20.92 11.68 -10.00
C ASP A 87 20.11 10.52 -10.57
N GLU A 88 20.51 9.28 -10.26
CA GLU A 88 19.83 8.06 -10.70
C GLU A 88 19.96 6.96 -9.62
N TYR A 89 19.01 6.06 -9.57
CA TYR A 89 19.06 4.87 -8.71
C TYR A 89 18.52 3.63 -9.44
N SER A 90 18.93 2.45 -8.96
CA SER A 90 18.29 1.19 -9.34
C SER A 90 17.98 0.37 -8.09
N LEU A 91 16.86 -0.36 -8.12
CA LEU A 91 16.33 -1.10 -6.99
C LEU A 91 16.43 -2.60 -7.22
N GLU A 92 16.85 -3.34 -6.20
CA GLU A 92 16.88 -4.81 -6.17
C GLU A 92 16.16 -5.28 -4.91
N ILE A 93 15.47 -6.45 -4.98
CA ILE A 93 14.74 -7.02 -3.85
C ILE A 93 15.37 -8.36 -3.48
N SER A 94 15.53 -8.59 -2.19
CA SER A 94 15.77 -9.91 -1.61
C SER A 94 14.65 -10.27 -0.62
N TYR A 95 14.28 -11.54 -0.54
CA TYR A 95 13.17 -12.01 0.29
C TYR A 95 13.31 -13.49 0.61
N LYS A 96 12.46 -13.97 1.53
CA LYS A 96 12.25 -15.40 1.77
C LYS A 96 10.77 -15.73 1.65
N LEU A 97 10.47 -16.93 1.17
CA LEU A 97 9.13 -17.49 1.22
C LEU A 97 8.81 -17.95 2.65
N THR A 98 7.57 -17.79 3.09
CA THR A 98 7.13 -18.16 4.43
C THR A 98 5.73 -18.77 4.42
N GLU A 99 5.34 -19.36 5.53
CA GLU A 99 3.98 -19.86 5.72
C GLU A 99 2.99 -18.69 5.85
N PRO A 100 1.74 -18.89 5.41
CA PRO A 100 0.72 -17.85 5.51
C PRO A 100 0.32 -17.61 6.97
N LYS A 101 0.10 -16.35 7.32
CA LYS A 101 -0.53 -15.93 8.58
C LYS A 101 -2.04 -15.77 8.38
N ASN A 102 -2.81 -15.95 9.44
CA ASN A 102 -4.25 -15.67 9.41
C ASN A 102 -4.47 -14.16 9.22
N GLN A 103 -5.41 -13.82 8.33
CA GLN A 103 -5.77 -12.44 7.99
C GLN A 103 -7.00 -12.04 8.82
N VAL A 104 -6.76 -11.59 10.04
CA VAL A 104 -7.81 -11.31 11.05
C VAL A 104 -7.63 -9.96 11.74
N ILE A 105 -6.60 -9.19 11.38
CA ILE A 105 -6.42 -7.81 11.85
C ILE A 105 -7.10 -6.89 10.84
N ASP A 106 -8.13 -6.18 11.29
CA ASP A 106 -8.96 -5.33 10.45
C ASP A 106 -8.88 -3.86 10.86
N ILE A 107 -8.86 -2.96 9.87
CA ILE A 107 -8.97 -1.53 10.07
C ILE A 107 -10.41 -1.12 9.78
N THR A 108 -11.20 -0.95 10.83
CA THR A 108 -12.65 -0.76 10.73
C THR A 108 -13.06 0.68 10.41
N LYS A 109 -12.20 1.65 10.75
CA LYS A 109 -12.42 3.09 10.51
C LYS A 109 -11.09 3.75 10.24
N SER A 110 -11.08 4.70 9.31
CA SER A 110 -9.96 5.62 9.14
C SER A 110 -10.47 6.99 8.71
N ASP A 111 -9.79 8.03 9.16
CA ASP A 111 -10.05 9.43 8.83
C ASP A 111 -8.72 10.12 8.54
N PHE A 112 -8.73 10.97 7.53
CA PHE A 112 -7.57 11.69 7.02
C PHE A 112 -7.77 13.18 7.28
N SER A 113 -6.83 13.82 7.97
CA SER A 113 -6.91 15.21 8.35
C SER A 113 -5.54 15.88 8.40
N ILE A 114 -5.54 17.19 8.63
CA ILE A 114 -4.33 17.98 8.90
C ILE A 114 -4.41 18.45 10.34
N ASP A 115 -3.36 18.19 11.13
CA ASP A 115 -3.28 18.60 12.52
C ASP A 115 -2.96 20.09 12.69
N ASN A 116 -2.99 20.58 13.96
CA ASN A 116 -2.69 21.97 14.28
C ASN A 116 -1.24 22.40 13.95
N SER A 117 -0.34 21.45 13.74
CA SER A 117 1.06 21.68 13.36
C SER A 117 1.25 21.62 11.84
N ASN A 118 0.14 21.48 11.10
CA ASN A 118 0.10 21.33 9.65
C ASN A 118 0.79 20.05 9.16
N ASN A 119 0.76 18.98 9.99
CA ASN A 119 1.15 17.65 9.57
C ASN A 119 -0.09 16.89 9.08
N LEU A 120 0.14 16.05 8.09
CA LEU A 120 -0.87 15.12 7.60
C LEU A 120 -0.98 13.97 8.59
N VAL A 121 -2.20 13.67 9.04
CA VAL A 121 -2.47 12.61 10.01
C VAL A 121 -3.59 11.71 9.52
N ILE A 122 -3.43 10.42 9.81
CA ILE A 122 -4.46 9.40 9.60
C ILE A 122 -4.75 8.78 10.96
N THR A 123 -6.00 8.80 11.35
CA THR A 123 -6.48 8.19 12.60
C THR A 123 -7.46 7.09 12.30
N GLY A 124 -7.62 6.14 13.20
CA GLY A 124 -8.59 5.07 12.98
C GLY A 124 -8.61 4.04 14.10
N THR A 125 -9.28 2.93 13.83
CA THR A 125 -9.47 1.83 14.77
C THR A 125 -9.03 0.52 14.12
N VAL A 126 -8.22 -0.26 14.83
CA VAL A 126 -7.81 -1.62 14.47
C VAL A 126 -8.53 -2.61 15.38
N VAL A 127 -9.03 -3.71 14.84
CA VAL A 127 -9.71 -4.79 15.57
C VAL A 127 -8.98 -6.11 15.32
N ASN A 128 -8.84 -6.92 16.36
CA ASN A 128 -8.36 -8.29 16.27
C ASN A 128 -9.54 -9.26 16.23
N HIS A 129 -9.88 -9.80 15.08
CA HIS A 129 -10.90 -10.85 14.90
C HIS A 129 -10.33 -12.27 15.08
N GLY A 130 -9.08 -12.40 15.51
CA GLY A 130 -8.44 -13.67 15.80
C GLY A 130 -8.85 -14.21 17.18
N ASP A 131 -8.49 -15.46 17.43
CA ASP A 131 -8.82 -16.22 18.64
C ASP A 131 -7.75 -16.13 19.74
N ILE A 132 -6.61 -15.51 19.46
CA ILE A 132 -5.54 -15.25 20.43
C ILE A 132 -5.14 -13.77 20.42
N THR A 133 -4.39 -13.35 21.44
CA THR A 133 -3.84 -12.00 21.50
C THR A 133 -2.88 -11.74 20.31
N ALA A 134 -3.11 -10.66 19.61
CA ALA A 134 -2.17 -10.10 18.64
C ALA A 134 -1.18 -9.18 19.37
N ASN A 135 0.12 -9.48 19.28
CA ASN A 135 1.18 -8.69 19.91
C ASN A 135 1.88 -7.81 18.89
N THR A 136 2.44 -6.71 19.36
CA THR A 136 3.20 -5.77 18.52
C THR A 136 2.38 -5.33 17.29
N VAL A 137 1.13 -4.91 17.55
CA VAL A 137 0.23 -4.49 16.47
C VAL A 137 0.69 -3.15 15.91
N VAL A 138 0.91 -3.11 14.61
CA VAL A 138 1.34 -1.93 13.87
C VAL A 138 0.40 -1.62 12.72
N VAL A 139 0.30 -0.34 12.38
CA VAL A 139 -0.37 0.16 11.18
C VAL A 139 0.66 0.83 10.29
N VAL A 140 0.68 0.45 9.03
CA VAL A 140 1.52 1.02 7.98
C VAL A 140 0.62 1.77 7.02
N ALA A 141 0.93 3.05 6.78
CA ALA A 141 0.26 3.91 5.82
C ALA A 141 1.15 4.12 4.60
N THR A 142 0.60 3.94 3.41
CA THR A 142 1.20 4.32 2.13
C THR A 142 0.36 5.43 1.54
N LEU A 143 0.99 6.56 1.18
CA LEU A 143 0.31 7.73 0.65
C LEU A 143 0.66 7.94 -0.81
N TYR A 144 -0.33 8.33 -1.61
CA TYR A 144 -0.21 8.39 -3.06
C TYR A 144 -0.54 9.78 -3.62
N ASP A 145 0.15 10.11 -4.72
CA ASP A 145 -0.19 11.26 -5.55
C ASP A 145 -1.31 10.93 -6.56
N ARG A 146 -1.69 11.91 -7.38
CA ARG A 146 -2.73 11.76 -8.44
C ARG A 146 -2.37 10.77 -9.53
N ASN A 147 -1.10 10.43 -9.68
CA ASN A 147 -0.61 9.47 -10.68
C ASN A 147 -0.52 8.06 -10.09
N GLY A 148 -0.75 7.90 -8.78
CA GLY A 148 -0.60 6.65 -8.04
C GLY A 148 0.83 6.34 -7.61
N ASN A 149 1.76 7.29 -7.68
CA ASN A 149 3.10 7.12 -7.14
C ASN A 149 3.07 7.23 -5.61
N VAL A 150 3.92 6.48 -4.94
CA VAL A 150 4.10 6.58 -3.49
C VAL A 150 4.84 7.88 -3.18
N VAL A 151 4.23 8.76 -2.39
CA VAL A 151 4.83 10.05 -2.00
C VAL A 151 5.34 10.08 -0.58
N ALA A 152 4.79 9.23 0.30
CA ALA A 152 5.26 9.05 1.66
C ALA A 152 4.78 7.72 2.21
N VAL A 153 5.49 7.22 3.21
CA VAL A 153 5.12 6.03 3.98
C VAL A 153 5.34 6.31 5.46
N SER A 154 4.50 5.75 6.30
CA SER A 154 4.63 5.90 7.75
C SER A 154 4.15 4.66 8.47
N LYS A 155 4.75 4.37 9.63
CA LYS A 155 4.41 3.21 10.47
C LYS A 155 4.22 3.66 11.91
N THR A 156 3.19 3.15 12.56
CA THR A 156 2.91 3.41 13.97
C THR A 156 2.51 2.13 14.69
N HIS A 157 2.75 2.07 15.99
CA HIS A 157 2.11 1.08 16.86
C HIS A 157 0.72 1.58 17.28
N VAL A 158 -0.21 0.65 17.47
CA VAL A 158 -1.46 0.96 18.18
C VAL A 158 -1.19 1.10 19.67
N GLU A 159 -2.11 1.67 20.43
CA GLU A 159 -1.94 1.82 21.88
C GLU A 159 -3.17 1.30 22.62
N PRO A 160 -3.02 0.22 23.41
CA PRO A 160 -1.80 -0.57 23.67
C PRO A 160 -1.33 -1.33 22.41
N ASP A 161 -0.04 -1.67 22.35
CA ASP A 161 0.59 -2.35 21.21
C ASP A 161 0.20 -3.84 21.06
N TYR A 162 -0.78 -4.29 21.83
CA TYR A 162 -1.38 -5.62 21.76
C TYR A 162 -2.91 -5.51 21.74
N LEU A 163 -3.56 -6.47 21.07
CA LEU A 163 -5.01 -6.62 21.04
C LEU A 163 -5.40 -8.05 21.41
N ARG A 164 -6.22 -8.22 22.44
CA ARG A 164 -6.83 -9.50 22.73
C ARG A 164 -7.83 -9.87 21.63
N ALA A 165 -8.29 -11.12 21.65
CA ALA A 165 -9.38 -11.55 20.78
C ALA A 165 -10.60 -10.62 20.92
N ASP A 166 -11.12 -10.15 19.80
CA ASP A 166 -12.24 -9.21 19.68
C ASP A 166 -12.03 -7.81 20.29
N ASP A 167 -10.81 -7.48 20.77
CA ASP A 167 -10.49 -6.14 21.25
C ASP A 167 -10.20 -5.19 20.05
N GLU A 168 -10.44 -3.90 20.31
CA GLU A 168 -10.09 -2.81 19.40
C GLU A 168 -9.14 -1.80 20.03
N ALA A 169 -8.29 -1.16 19.22
CA ALA A 169 -7.45 -0.04 19.64
C ALA A 169 -7.43 1.07 18.61
N PHE A 170 -7.21 2.27 19.10
CA PHE A 170 -7.01 3.46 18.26
C PHE A 170 -5.58 3.51 17.73
N PHE A 171 -5.41 4.00 16.49
CA PHE A 171 -4.11 4.31 15.94
C PHE A 171 -4.05 5.77 15.45
N PHE A 172 -2.84 6.30 15.45
CA PHE A 172 -2.51 7.62 14.97
C PHE A 172 -1.23 7.55 14.14
N VAL A 173 -1.37 7.69 12.83
CA VAL A 173 -0.23 7.79 11.90
C VAL A 173 -0.01 9.26 11.59
N SER A 174 1.20 9.78 11.84
CA SER A 174 1.61 11.12 11.44
C SER A 174 2.63 11.06 10.32
N VAL A 175 2.46 11.91 9.32
CA VAL A 175 3.42 12.14 8.25
C VAL A 175 3.98 13.55 8.45
N PRO A 176 5.12 13.69 9.14
CA PRO A 176 5.67 15.00 9.49
C PRO A 176 6.29 15.74 8.30
N ASP A 177 6.66 15.02 7.24
CA ASP A 177 7.25 15.61 6.03
C ASP A 177 6.20 16.43 5.25
N LYS A 178 6.40 17.75 5.24
CA LYS A 178 5.49 18.70 4.59
C LYS A 178 5.76 18.87 3.10
N THR A 179 6.91 18.44 2.61
CA THR A 179 7.27 18.56 1.19
C THR A 179 6.30 17.76 0.33
N GLN A 180 5.85 16.60 0.84
CA GLN A 180 4.96 15.69 0.14
C GLN A 180 3.47 15.89 0.51
N SER A 181 3.15 16.49 1.66
CA SER A 181 1.78 16.58 2.18
C SER A 181 0.78 17.17 1.19
N ASN A 182 1.20 18.15 0.37
CA ASN A 182 0.34 18.80 -0.61
C ASN A 182 0.07 17.96 -1.88
N SER A 183 0.86 16.94 -2.13
CA SER A 183 0.73 16.05 -3.28
C SER A 183 -0.16 14.85 -2.98
N VAL A 184 -0.41 14.54 -1.71
CA VAL A 184 -1.22 13.40 -1.26
C VAL A 184 -2.68 13.59 -1.64
N VAL A 185 -3.25 12.59 -2.32
CA VAL A 185 -4.67 12.55 -2.70
C VAL A 185 -5.37 11.26 -2.28
N ASP A 186 -4.60 10.23 -1.95
CA ASP A 186 -5.11 8.92 -1.57
C ASP A 186 -4.15 8.23 -0.61
N TYR A 187 -4.62 7.22 0.11
CA TYR A 187 -3.80 6.41 1.02
C TYR A 187 -4.32 4.98 1.11
N SER A 188 -3.43 4.07 1.48
CA SER A 188 -3.72 2.69 1.83
C SER A 188 -3.18 2.41 3.23
N LEU A 189 -3.89 1.59 3.99
CA LEU A 189 -3.51 1.17 5.33
C LEU A 189 -3.39 -0.34 5.39
N VAL A 190 -2.36 -0.82 6.07
CA VAL A 190 -2.19 -2.25 6.36
C VAL A 190 -1.82 -2.40 7.82
N ALA A 191 -2.57 -3.24 8.55
CA ALA A 191 -2.23 -3.59 9.92
C ALA A 191 -1.64 -4.99 9.99
N GLU A 192 -0.62 -5.20 10.81
CA GLU A 192 -0.04 -6.53 11.09
C GLU A 192 0.34 -6.69 12.56
N SER A 193 0.53 -7.92 12.98
CA SER A 193 1.06 -8.29 14.30
C SER A 193 2.09 -9.41 14.17
N GLU A 194 2.65 -9.85 15.31
CA GLU A 194 3.54 -11.01 15.31
C GLU A 194 2.81 -12.28 14.86
N GLU A 195 1.53 -12.47 15.24
CA GLU A 195 0.74 -13.67 14.98
C GLU A 195 -0.06 -13.57 13.69
N TYR A 196 -0.55 -12.38 13.35
CA TYR A 196 -1.57 -12.16 12.35
C TYR A 196 -1.16 -11.11 11.30
N THR A 197 -1.89 -11.08 10.20
CA THR A 197 -1.76 -10.02 9.18
C THR A 197 -3.12 -9.45 8.83
N ALA A 198 -3.12 -8.38 8.01
CA ALA A 198 -4.33 -7.66 7.64
C ALA A 198 -5.31 -8.51 6.83
N VAL A 199 -6.59 -8.25 7.06
CA VAL A 199 -7.64 -8.58 6.09
C VAL A 199 -7.34 -7.78 4.82
N PRO A 200 -7.37 -8.40 3.60
CA PRO A 200 -7.17 -7.67 2.38
C PRO A 200 -8.23 -6.57 2.22
N GLU A 201 -7.79 -5.31 2.15
CA GLU A 201 -8.70 -4.23 1.77
C GLU A 201 -9.04 -4.38 0.28
N PHE A 202 -10.32 -4.58 -0.01
CA PHE A 202 -10.79 -4.47 -1.38
C PHE A 202 -10.95 -2.97 -1.70
N PRO A 203 -10.19 -2.41 -2.64
CA PRO A 203 -10.35 -1.01 -3.02
C PRO A 203 -11.83 -0.73 -3.32
N PHE A 204 -12.40 0.30 -2.72
CA PHE A 204 -13.82 0.68 -2.87
C PHE A 204 -14.24 0.73 -4.35
N GLY A 205 -13.31 1.11 -5.24
CA GLY A 205 -13.50 1.13 -6.69
C GLY A 205 -13.77 -0.26 -7.29
N SER A 206 -13.10 -1.31 -6.83
CA SER A 206 -13.33 -2.68 -7.30
C SER A 206 -14.67 -3.23 -6.82
N MET A 207 -15.10 -2.88 -5.60
CA MET A 207 -16.42 -3.24 -5.06
C MET A 207 -17.56 -2.56 -5.83
N MET A 208 -17.41 -1.29 -6.21
CA MET A 208 -18.36 -0.56 -7.06
C MET A 208 -18.42 -1.13 -8.47
N LEU A 209 -17.30 -1.53 -9.06
CA LEU A 209 -17.26 -2.22 -10.36
C LEU A 209 -17.95 -3.58 -10.30
N LEU A 210 -17.75 -4.33 -9.23
CA LEU A 210 -18.39 -5.64 -9.03
C LEU A 210 -19.91 -5.49 -8.85
N LEU A 211 -20.35 -4.54 -8.02
CA LEU A 211 -21.77 -4.22 -7.82
C LEU A 211 -22.42 -3.71 -9.11
N SER A 212 -21.74 -2.87 -9.88
CA SER A 212 -22.25 -2.38 -11.16
C SER A 212 -22.35 -3.50 -12.20
N SER A 213 -21.36 -4.37 -12.30
CA SER A 213 -21.36 -5.50 -13.24
C SER A 213 -22.44 -6.53 -12.91
N VAL A 214 -22.63 -6.85 -11.62
CA VAL A 214 -23.72 -7.73 -11.16
C VAL A 214 -25.09 -7.10 -11.44
N SER A 215 -25.23 -5.79 -11.21
CA SER A 215 -26.48 -5.07 -11.51
C SER A 215 -26.80 -5.09 -12.99
N VAL A 216 -25.82 -4.84 -13.86
CA VAL A 216 -25.97 -4.94 -15.32
C VAL A 216 -26.31 -6.36 -15.73
N TYR A 217 -25.65 -7.38 -15.18
CA TYR A 217 -25.95 -8.78 -15.46
C TYR A 217 -27.40 -9.16 -15.08
N VAL A 218 -27.87 -8.76 -13.90
CA VAL A 218 -29.25 -9.00 -13.44
C VAL A 218 -30.28 -8.30 -14.34
N VAL A 219 -30.00 -7.05 -14.74
CA VAL A 219 -30.87 -6.31 -15.67
C VAL A 219 -30.92 -7.02 -17.03
N LEU A 220 -29.78 -7.41 -17.59
CA LEU A 220 -29.70 -8.10 -18.86
C LEU A 220 -30.40 -9.48 -18.83
N THR A 221 -30.28 -10.25 -17.77
CA THR A 221 -30.86 -11.57 -17.64
C THR A 221 -32.37 -11.54 -17.36
N ARG A 222 -32.85 -10.59 -16.54
CA ARG A 222 -34.27 -10.49 -16.19
C ARG A 222 -35.12 -9.68 -17.18
N TYR A 223 -34.49 -8.73 -17.90
CA TYR A 223 -35.20 -7.78 -18.77
C TYR A 223 -34.71 -7.81 -20.23
N SER A 224 -33.96 -8.84 -20.65
CA SER A 224 -33.26 -8.89 -21.94
C SER A 224 -34.22 -8.64 -23.15
N SER A 225 -35.46 -9.15 -23.11
CA SER A 225 -36.41 -8.95 -24.19
C SER A 225 -36.92 -7.51 -24.31
N ARG A 226 -36.98 -6.73 -23.23
CA ARG A 226 -37.47 -5.33 -23.25
C ARG A 226 -36.34 -4.32 -23.52
N VAL A 227 -35.15 -4.58 -23.00
CA VAL A 227 -33.99 -3.67 -23.15
C VAL A 227 -33.46 -3.74 -24.59
N ILE A 228 -33.36 -4.92 -25.17
CA ILE A 228 -32.88 -5.11 -26.55
C ILE A 228 -33.83 -4.43 -27.56
N VAL A 229 -35.13 -4.55 -27.38
CA VAL A 229 -36.11 -3.91 -28.27
C VAL A 229 -35.98 -2.37 -28.21
N ASN A 230 -35.80 -1.79 -27.04
CA ASN A 230 -35.64 -0.34 -26.90
C ASN A 230 -34.34 0.19 -27.47
N LEU A 231 -33.22 -0.55 -27.34
CA LEU A 231 -31.92 -0.18 -27.93
C LEU A 231 -31.95 -0.26 -29.47
N VAL A 232 -32.59 -1.29 -30.03
CA VAL A 232 -32.73 -1.44 -31.49
C VAL A 232 -33.62 -0.35 -32.06
N SER A 233 -34.73 0.03 -31.38
CA SER A 233 -35.61 1.12 -31.84
C SER A 233 -34.95 2.51 -31.73
N ALA A 234 -34.03 2.73 -30.80
CA ALA A 234 -33.27 3.98 -30.68
C ALA A 234 -32.14 4.11 -31.71
N ALA A 235 -31.64 2.98 -32.24
CA ALA A 235 -30.54 2.95 -33.21
C ALA A 235 -31.00 2.92 -34.68
N SER A 236 -32.30 2.89 -34.97
CA SER A 236 -32.83 2.91 -36.35
C SER A 236 -33.05 4.34 -36.81
N PRO A 237 -32.26 4.86 -37.76
CA PRO A 237 -32.51 6.18 -38.34
C PRO A 237 -33.80 6.12 -39.20
N LYS A 238 -34.62 7.15 -39.09
CA LYS A 238 -35.75 7.40 -39.98
C LYS A 238 -35.28 7.85 -41.34
#